data_480059802df3988ae961a33b9da4ccf9
#
_entry.id   480059802df3988ae961a33b9da4ccf9
#
_cell.length_a   1.000
_cell.length_b   1.000
_cell.length_c   1.000
_cell.angle_alpha   90.00
_cell.angle_beta   90.00
_cell.angle_gamma   90.00
#
_symmetry.space_group_name_H-M   'P 1'
#
loop_
_entity.id
_entity.type
_entity.pdbx_description
1 polymer ?
#
loop_
_entity_poly.entity_id
_entity_poly.type
_entity_poly.pdbx_seq_one_letter_code
_entity_poly.pdbx_strand_id
1 'polypeptide(L)'
;GKYTGLKNTVIFGGVKQGAQTFALSKGIDILIATPGRLLDLMNQKFISLKDIEYFVLDEADHMLDMGFVQDIKRVIAKLPVKRQSLFFSATMPMEIVELSRQILGDFEKVTVKPEQATAERVGQAVYFVHKNNKGNLLIHTIQTKKFDTALVFARTKHGCDKIVKMLDRANIKSEAIHGNKSQVARQRVLNDFKNGNLKILVATDIAARGI
;
A
#
# COMPACT_ATOMS: atom_id res chain seq x y z
N GLY A 1 13.87 -12.89 -9.45
CA GLY A 1 13.88 -14.31 -9.16
C GLY A 1 13.82 -15.26 -10.33
N LYS A 2 13.32 -14.88 -11.53
CA LYS A 2 13.10 -15.83 -12.64
C LYS A 2 14.37 -16.59 -13.08
N TYR A 3 15.53 -15.96 -12.96
CA TYR A 3 16.82 -16.51 -13.40
C TYR A 3 17.73 -16.94 -12.25
N THR A 4 17.21 -16.97 -11.03
CA THR A 4 17.90 -17.45 -9.83
C THR A 4 17.17 -18.67 -9.28
N GLY A 5 17.88 -19.59 -8.63
CA GLY A 5 17.26 -20.72 -7.92
C GLY A 5 16.61 -20.35 -6.60
N LEU A 6 16.53 -19.03 -6.25
CA LEU A 6 16.05 -18.56 -4.97
C LEU A 6 14.52 -18.72 -4.83
N LYS A 7 14.12 -19.30 -3.71
CA LYS A 7 12.71 -19.49 -3.34
C LYS A 7 12.21 -18.24 -2.61
N ASN A 8 11.06 -17.74 -3.03
CA ASN A 8 10.44 -16.58 -2.37
C ASN A 8 9.00 -16.88 -1.97
N THR A 9 8.52 -16.17 -0.98
CA THR A 9 7.11 -16.17 -0.60
C THR A 9 6.67 -14.80 -0.07
N VAL A 10 5.37 -14.56 -0.18
CA VAL A 10 4.74 -13.33 0.32
C VAL A 10 3.82 -13.69 1.48
N ILE A 11 3.93 -12.96 2.60
CA ILE A 11 3.02 -13.10 3.74
C ILE A 11 2.35 -11.76 4.06
N PHE A 12 1.03 -11.79 4.17
CA PHE A 12 0.22 -10.60 4.46
C PHE A 12 -1.09 -10.96 5.17
N GLY A 13 -1.67 -9.96 5.83
CA GLY A 13 -2.90 -10.11 6.60
C GLY A 13 -4.18 -10.19 5.74
N GLY A 14 -5.31 -10.48 6.40
CA GLY A 14 -6.63 -10.49 5.76
C GLY A 14 -6.97 -11.74 4.93
N VAL A 15 -6.07 -12.72 4.89
CA VAL A 15 -6.27 -14.02 4.24
C VAL A 15 -5.92 -15.17 5.19
N LYS A 16 -6.41 -16.39 4.88
CA LYS A 16 -6.07 -17.59 5.65
C LYS A 16 -4.56 -17.84 5.61
N GLN A 17 -3.98 -18.22 6.75
CA GLN A 17 -2.52 -18.40 6.86
C GLN A 17 -2.01 -19.74 6.33
N GLY A 18 -2.85 -20.77 6.16
CA GLY A 18 -2.39 -22.13 5.84
C GLY A 18 -1.47 -22.21 4.61
N ALA A 19 -1.79 -21.52 3.52
CA ALA A 19 -0.92 -21.50 2.34
C ALA A 19 0.44 -20.80 2.63
N GLN A 20 0.43 -19.75 3.47
CA GLN A 20 1.64 -19.01 3.84
C GLN A 20 2.54 -19.86 4.77
N THR A 21 1.96 -20.51 5.79
CA THR A 21 2.71 -21.40 6.69
C THR A 21 3.26 -22.62 5.96
N PHE A 22 2.51 -23.18 5.01
CA PHE A 22 2.98 -24.25 4.16
C PHE A 22 4.15 -23.82 3.25
N ALA A 23 4.11 -22.62 2.68
CA ALA A 23 5.23 -22.09 1.91
C ALA A 23 6.49 -21.92 2.78
N LEU A 24 6.33 -21.36 3.99
CA LEU A 24 7.42 -21.20 4.95
C LEU A 24 8.07 -22.54 5.36
N SER A 25 7.27 -23.59 5.54
CA SER A 25 7.79 -24.92 5.94
C SER A 25 8.67 -25.60 4.88
N LYS A 26 8.60 -25.15 3.62
CA LYS A 26 9.44 -25.65 2.52
C LYS A 26 10.83 -25.00 2.45
N GLY A 27 11.12 -24.08 3.34
CA GLY A 27 12.31 -23.24 3.28
C GLY A 27 12.22 -22.19 2.17
N ILE A 28 12.56 -20.97 2.50
CA ILE A 28 12.55 -19.81 1.59
C ILE A 28 13.84 -19.02 1.77
N ASP A 29 14.29 -18.40 0.70
CA ASP A 29 15.46 -17.51 0.69
C ASP A 29 15.05 -16.04 0.77
N ILE A 30 13.89 -15.68 0.18
CA ILE A 30 13.39 -14.30 0.16
C ILE A 30 11.98 -14.27 0.73
N LEU A 31 11.79 -13.49 1.80
CA LEU A 31 10.49 -13.22 2.40
C LEU A 31 10.04 -11.80 2.10
N ILE A 32 8.86 -11.64 1.50
CA ILE A 32 8.16 -10.37 1.39
C ILE A 32 7.02 -10.37 2.40
N ALA A 33 6.96 -9.37 3.29
CA ALA A 33 6.04 -9.44 4.42
C ALA A 33 5.42 -8.09 4.77
N THR A 34 4.14 -8.11 5.17
CA THR A 34 3.57 -6.99 5.92
C THR A 34 3.84 -7.16 7.42
N PRO A 35 4.14 -6.08 8.18
CA PRO A 35 4.62 -6.16 9.55
C PRO A 35 3.72 -6.98 10.50
N GLY A 36 2.41 -6.74 10.46
CA GLY A 36 1.47 -7.40 11.36
C GLY A 36 1.39 -8.93 11.17
N ARG A 37 1.34 -9.42 9.91
CA ARG A 37 1.32 -10.85 9.62
C ARG A 37 2.67 -11.50 9.93
N LEU A 38 3.77 -10.81 9.70
CA LEU A 38 5.10 -11.29 10.05
C LEU A 38 5.20 -11.53 11.56
N LEU A 39 4.84 -10.56 12.39
CA LEU A 39 4.82 -10.68 13.85
C LEU A 39 3.91 -11.81 14.32
N ASP A 40 2.73 -11.94 13.73
CA ASP A 40 1.78 -13.01 14.05
C ASP A 40 2.40 -14.40 13.82
N LEU A 41 3.00 -14.65 12.64
CA LEU A 41 3.64 -15.93 12.32
C LEU A 41 4.93 -16.18 13.13
N MET A 42 5.65 -15.13 13.49
CA MET A 42 6.80 -15.24 14.42
C MET A 42 6.34 -15.65 15.82
N ASN A 43 5.26 -15.06 16.34
CA ASN A 43 4.70 -15.41 17.64
C ASN A 43 4.20 -16.88 17.68
N GLN A 44 3.65 -17.35 16.56
CA GLN A 44 3.24 -18.75 16.37
C GLN A 44 4.43 -19.69 16.08
N LYS A 45 5.67 -19.19 16.00
CA LYS A 45 6.91 -19.95 15.72
C LYS A 45 6.97 -20.59 14.33
N PHE A 46 6.21 -20.09 13.36
CA PHE A 46 6.30 -20.55 11.97
C PHE A 46 7.52 -19.98 11.23
N ILE A 47 8.11 -18.89 11.73
CA ILE A 47 9.29 -18.27 11.15
C ILE A 47 10.18 -17.65 12.22
N SER A 48 11.50 -17.69 11.98
CA SER A 48 12.54 -17.00 12.76
C SER A 48 13.31 -16.05 11.84
N LEU A 49 13.68 -14.89 12.36
CA LEU A 49 14.50 -13.92 11.63
C LEU A 49 15.98 -13.92 12.06
N LYS A 50 16.42 -14.91 12.82
CA LYS A 50 17.77 -14.95 13.42
C LYS A 50 18.88 -15.03 12.37
N ASP A 51 18.59 -15.61 11.21
CA ASP A 51 19.56 -15.89 10.15
C ASP A 51 19.42 -14.93 8.96
N ILE A 52 18.73 -13.80 9.15
CA ILE A 52 18.56 -12.77 8.11
C ILE A 52 19.89 -12.04 7.88
N GLU A 53 20.38 -12.09 6.65
CA GLU A 53 21.57 -11.36 6.20
C GLU A 53 21.21 -9.99 5.59
N TYR A 54 20.07 -9.90 4.94
CA TYR A 54 19.58 -8.68 4.26
C TYR A 54 18.20 -8.30 4.77
N PHE A 55 18.08 -7.07 5.21
CA PHE A 55 16.79 -6.49 5.63
C PHE A 55 16.46 -5.28 4.76
N VAL A 56 15.29 -5.29 4.15
CA VAL A 56 14.78 -4.19 3.33
C VAL A 56 13.50 -3.65 3.95
N LEU A 57 13.47 -2.37 4.28
CA LEU A 57 12.25 -1.65 4.60
C LEU A 57 11.92 -0.73 3.44
N ASP A 58 10.84 -1.05 2.73
CA ASP A 58 10.36 -0.28 1.60
C ASP A 58 9.10 0.50 1.95
N GLU A 59 8.88 1.63 1.29
CA GLU A 59 7.76 2.56 1.55
C GLU A 59 7.61 2.91 3.04
N ALA A 60 8.71 3.29 3.71
CA ALA A 60 8.71 3.52 5.16
C ALA A 60 7.75 4.65 5.59
N ASP A 61 7.62 5.71 4.79
CA ASP A 61 6.64 6.78 5.01
C ASP A 61 5.19 6.26 4.96
N HIS A 62 4.91 5.34 4.04
CA HIS A 62 3.60 4.70 3.99
C HIS A 62 3.32 3.82 5.22
N MET A 63 4.32 3.11 5.71
CA MET A 63 4.19 2.34 6.95
C MET A 63 3.90 3.24 8.16
N LEU A 64 4.44 4.45 8.19
CA LEU A 64 4.11 5.47 9.18
C LEU A 64 2.64 5.89 9.09
N ASP A 65 2.17 6.26 7.89
CA ASP A 65 0.79 6.67 7.63
C ASP A 65 -0.24 5.60 8.04
N MET A 66 0.14 4.34 7.90
CA MET A 66 -0.67 3.19 8.31
C MET A 66 -0.58 2.84 9.80
N GLY A 67 0.28 3.51 10.57
CA GLY A 67 0.49 3.28 12.00
C GLY A 67 1.35 2.05 12.33
N PHE A 68 2.10 1.48 11.38
CA PHE A 68 2.92 0.28 11.57
C PHE A 68 4.29 0.53 12.22
N VAL A 69 4.62 1.74 12.62
CA VAL A 69 5.94 2.07 13.21
C VAL A 69 6.29 1.17 14.40
N GLN A 70 5.34 0.91 15.29
CA GLN A 70 5.56 0.06 16.44
C GLN A 70 5.78 -1.41 16.07
N ASP A 71 5.06 -1.89 15.07
CA ASP A 71 5.23 -3.25 14.57
C ASP A 71 6.59 -3.40 13.86
N ILE A 72 7.02 -2.42 13.09
CA ILE A 72 8.34 -2.38 12.48
C ILE A 72 9.43 -2.43 13.56
N LYS A 73 9.34 -1.62 14.61
CA LYS A 73 10.29 -1.65 15.74
C LYS A 73 10.36 -3.02 16.40
N ARG A 74 9.23 -3.71 16.57
CA ARG A 74 9.18 -5.09 17.11
C ARG A 74 9.87 -6.10 16.18
N VAL A 75 9.69 -5.96 14.85
CA VAL A 75 10.38 -6.80 13.87
C VAL A 75 11.89 -6.57 13.93
N ILE A 76 12.33 -5.30 13.92
CA ILE A 76 13.76 -4.92 13.97
C ILE A 76 14.44 -5.49 15.22
N ALA A 77 13.77 -5.46 16.37
CA ALA A 77 14.29 -6.02 17.60
C ALA A 77 14.53 -7.55 17.56
N LYS A 78 14.03 -8.24 16.54
CA LYS A 78 14.23 -9.70 16.32
C LYS A 78 15.25 -10.03 15.24
N LEU A 79 15.76 -9.01 14.53
CA LEU A 79 16.78 -9.17 13.51
C LEU A 79 18.17 -9.31 14.15
N PRO A 80 19.09 -10.07 13.52
CA PRO A 80 20.47 -10.13 13.96
C PRO A 80 21.16 -8.76 13.85
N VAL A 81 22.15 -8.52 14.70
CA VAL A 81 22.95 -7.27 14.67
C VAL A 81 23.76 -7.18 13.37
N LYS A 82 24.40 -8.29 12.99
CA LYS A 82 25.20 -8.37 11.75
C LYS A 82 24.27 -8.66 10.58
N ARG A 83 23.95 -7.62 9.82
CA ARG A 83 23.14 -7.69 8.60
C ARG A 83 23.40 -6.46 7.72
N GLN A 84 23.06 -6.55 6.45
CA GLN A 84 22.92 -5.36 5.60
C GLN A 84 21.47 -4.86 5.70
N SER A 85 21.30 -3.58 5.97
CA SER A 85 19.95 -2.96 6.02
C SER A 85 19.81 -1.93 4.91
N LEU A 86 18.69 -2.00 4.17
CA LEU A 86 18.32 -1.03 3.16
C LEU A 86 16.98 -0.40 3.54
N PHE A 87 16.91 0.91 3.36
CA PHE A 87 15.74 1.70 3.74
C PHE A 87 15.30 2.58 2.58
N PHE A 88 14.07 2.42 2.12
CA PHE A 88 13.50 3.18 1.02
C PHE A 88 12.28 3.96 1.49
N SER A 89 12.22 5.23 1.10
CA SER A 89 11.09 6.12 1.38
C SER A 89 10.99 7.21 0.33
N ALA A 90 9.80 7.57 -0.08
CA ALA A 90 9.57 8.67 -1.02
C ALA A 90 9.68 10.02 -0.31
N THR A 91 9.29 10.09 0.96
CA THR A 91 9.34 11.29 1.81
C THR A 91 10.12 11.00 3.09
N MET A 92 10.70 12.03 3.70
CA MET A 92 11.54 11.91 4.90
C MET A 92 11.06 12.87 6.00
N PRO A 93 9.83 12.71 6.52
CA PRO A 93 9.42 13.45 7.72
C PRO A 93 10.29 13.04 8.92
N MET A 94 10.26 13.83 10.00
CA MET A 94 11.18 13.65 11.14
C MET A 94 11.10 12.24 11.73
N GLU A 95 9.91 11.69 11.87
CA GLU A 95 9.70 10.33 12.40
C GLU A 95 10.35 9.24 11.54
N ILE A 96 10.39 9.44 10.21
CA ILE A 96 11.06 8.52 9.28
C ILE A 96 12.58 8.68 9.35
N VAL A 97 13.07 9.90 9.52
CA VAL A 97 14.52 10.15 9.75
C VAL A 97 14.96 9.46 11.03
N GLU A 98 14.20 9.58 12.12
CA GLU A 98 14.51 8.90 13.38
C GLU A 98 14.48 7.37 13.23
N LEU A 99 13.47 6.84 12.55
CA LEU A 99 13.37 5.40 12.29
C LEU A 99 14.55 4.91 11.45
N SER A 100 14.95 5.65 10.41
CA SER A 100 16.10 5.27 9.57
C SER A 100 17.39 5.18 10.36
N ARG A 101 17.65 6.14 11.26
CA ARG A 101 18.83 6.12 12.16
C ARG A 101 18.85 4.91 13.09
N GLN A 102 17.67 4.55 13.63
CA GLN A 102 17.54 3.36 14.51
C GLN A 102 17.82 2.04 13.77
N ILE A 103 17.50 1.97 12.49
CA ILE A 103 17.63 0.75 11.67
C ILE A 103 19.03 0.61 11.08
N LEU A 104 19.58 1.71 10.57
CA LEU A 104 20.76 1.71 9.72
C LEU A 104 22.04 2.04 10.51
N GLY A 105 21.94 2.79 11.60
CA GLY A 105 23.12 3.32 12.33
C GLY A 105 23.82 4.36 11.48
N ASP A 106 25.09 4.12 11.16
CA ASP A 106 25.87 4.90 10.20
C ASP A 106 25.58 4.38 8.79
N PHE A 107 25.12 5.24 7.88
CA PHE A 107 24.63 4.83 6.57
C PHE A 107 24.92 5.87 5.47
N GLU A 108 25.06 5.39 4.26
CA GLU A 108 25.12 6.21 3.05
C GLU A 108 23.70 6.60 2.60
N LYS A 109 23.51 7.91 2.37
CA LYS A 109 22.23 8.45 1.89
C LYS A 109 22.32 8.75 0.40
N VAL A 110 21.53 8.02 -0.38
CA VAL A 110 21.36 8.27 -1.81
C VAL A 110 20.02 8.95 -2.04
N THR A 111 20.02 10.10 -2.71
CA THR A 111 18.81 10.84 -3.06
C THR A 111 18.72 11.00 -4.56
N VAL A 112 17.67 10.43 -5.15
CA VAL A 112 17.34 10.64 -6.57
C VAL A 112 16.33 11.78 -6.66
N LYS A 113 16.76 12.90 -7.24
CA LYS A 113 15.83 14.00 -7.54
C LYS A 113 15.19 13.74 -8.90
N PRO A 114 13.86 13.80 -9.05
CA PRO A 114 13.23 13.72 -10.36
C PRO A 114 13.71 14.93 -11.21
N GLU A 115 14.02 14.69 -12.46
CA GLU A 115 14.48 15.73 -13.40
C GLU A 115 13.42 16.82 -13.62
N GLN A 116 12.14 16.48 -13.46
CA GLN A 116 11.00 17.40 -13.50
C GLN A 116 10.04 17.10 -12.37
N ALA A 117 9.45 18.13 -11.78
CA ALA A 117 8.39 17.95 -10.79
C ALA A 117 7.22 17.19 -11.41
N THR A 118 6.67 16.20 -10.70
CA THR A 118 5.55 15.37 -11.16
C THR A 118 4.34 16.22 -11.59
N ALA A 119 4.18 17.39 -10.98
CA ALA A 119 3.13 18.37 -11.30
C ALA A 119 3.17 18.87 -12.77
N GLU A 120 4.34 18.94 -13.39
CA GLU A 120 4.49 19.42 -14.78
C GLU A 120 4.05 18.39 -15.83
N ARG A 121 3.97 17.10 -15.45
CA ARG A 121 3.58 16.01 -16.35
C ARG A 121 2.09 15.69 -16.26
N VAL A 122 1.35 16.29 -15.34
CA VAL A 122 -0.05 16.00 -15.08
C VAL A 122 -0.88 17.28 -15.23
N GLY A 123 -1.85 17.27 -16.12
CA GLY A 123 -2.82 18.36 -16.24
C GLY A 123 -3.65 18.45 -14.97
N GLN A 124 -3.60 19.60 -14.30
CA GLN A 124 -4.29 19.83 -13.03
C GLN A 124 -5.38 20.87 -13.19
N ALA A 125 -6.49 20.70 -12.47
CA ALA A 125 -7.58 21.68 -12.41
C ALA A 125 -8.16 21.74 -10.99
N VAL A 126 -8.52 22.94 -10.55
CA VAL A 126 -9.21 23.17 -9.28
C VAL A 126 -10.59 23.74 -9.56
N TYR A 127 -11.61 23.16 -8.93
CA TYR A 127 -12.99 23.61 -9.04
C TYR A 127 -13.48 24.11 -7.68
N PHE A 128 -13.79 25.38 -7.58
CA PHE A 128 -14.41 25.97 -6.39
C PHE A 128 -15.90 25.65 -6.40
N VAL A 129 -16.34 24.87 -5.43
CA VAL A 129 -17.73 24.40 -5.34
C VAL A 129 -18.17 24.29 -3.88
N HIS A 130 -19.44 24.62 -3.61
CA HIS A 130 -20.02 24.44 -2.29
C HIS A 130 -20.04 22.95 -1.92
N LYS A 131 -19.79 22.62 -0.64
CA LYS A 131 -19.69 21.25 -0.13
C LYS A 131 -20.83 20.33 -0.58
N ASN A 132 -22.06 20.86 -0.58
CA ASN A 132 -23.25 20.08 -0.96
C ASN A 132 -23.31 19.72 -2.46
N ASN A 133 -22.62 20.49 -3.29
CA ASN A 133 -22.61 20.32 -4.75
C ASN A 133 -21.41 19.49 -5.25
N LYS A 134 -20.47 19.11 -4.38
CA LYS A 134 -19.30 18.29 -4.79
C LYS A 134 -19.70 17.00 -5.49
N GLY A 135 -20.75 16.33 -5.02
CA GLY A 135 -21.26 15.10 -5.63
C GLY A 135 -21.79 15.32 -7.04
N ASN A 136 -22.60 16.36 -7.23
CA ASN A 136 -23.14 16.71 -8.55
C ASN A 136 -22.03 17.11 -9.52
N LEU A 137 -21.03 17.85 -9.06
CA LEU A 137 -19.86 18.20 -9.86
C LEU A 137 -19.06 16.95 -10.28
N LEU A 138 -18.88 15.97 -9.37
CA LEU A 138 -18.22 14.72 -9.71
C LEU A 138 -18.97 13.96 -10.80
N ILE A 139 -20.29 13.79 -10.66
CA ILE A 139 -21.14 13.14 -11.67
C ILE A 139 -21.02 13.87 -13.01
N HIS A 140 -21.19 15.18 -13.03
CA HIS A 140 -21.06 16.01 -14.22
C HIS A 140 -19.69 15.84 -14.88
N THR A 141 -18.62 15.88 -14.09
CA THR A 141 -17.23 15.73 -14.57
C THR A 141 -17.01 14.37 -15.23
N ILE A 142 -17.51 13.30 -14.60
CA ILE A 142 -17.38 11.93 -15.15
C ILE A 142 -18.16 11.79 -16.48
N GLN A 143 -19.36 12.36 -16.54
CA GLN A 143 -20.21 12.27 -17.73
C GLN A 143 -19.70 13.11 -18.91
N THR A 144 -19.11 14.27 -18.62
CA THR A 144 -18.68 15.21 -19.67
C THR A 144 -17.27 14.96 -20.17
N LYS A 145 -16.34 14.54 -19.32
CA LYS A 145 -14.91 14.39 -19.67
C LYS A 145 -14.54 13.04 -20.29
N LYS A 146 -15.47 12.09 -20.42
CA LYS A 146 -15.27 10.79 -21.08
C LYS A 146 -13.95 10.11 -20.71
N PHE A 147 -13.68 9.93 -19.41
CA PHE A 147 -12.50 9.23 -18.94
C PHE A 147 -12.56 7.74 -19.32
N ASP A 148 -11.44 7.19 -19.74
CA ASP A 148 -11.30 5.75 -19.90
C ASP A 148 -11.34 5.05 -18.54
N THR A 149 -10.59 5.60 -17.56
CA THR A 149 -10.59 5.18 -16.17
C THR A 149 -10.49 6.40 -15.25
N ALA A 150 -11.06 6.30 -14.04
CA ALA A 150 -10.96 7.36 -13.03
C ALA A 150 -10.79 6.76 -11.64
N LEU A 151 -9.84 7.32 -10.88
CA LEU A 151 -9.66 7.06 -9.47
C LEU A 151 -10.18 8.26 -8.68
N VAL A 152 -11.14 8.01 -7.80
CA VAL A 152 -11.79 9.03 -6.97
C VAL A 152 -11.34 8.87 -5.53
N PHE A 153 -10.69 9.88 -4.97
CA PHE A 153 -10.24 9.86 -3.58
C PHE A 153 -11.30 10.39 -2.64
N ALA A 154 -11.51 9.69 -1.54
CA ALA A 154 -12.36 10.12 -0.45
C ALA A 154 -11.61 10.02 0.89
N ARG A 155 -11.76 11.03 1.74
CA ARG A 155 -11.09 11.13 3.04
C ARG A 155 -11.38 9.96 3.99
N THR A 156 -12.58 9.36 3.88
CA THR A 156 -13.02 8.31 4.81
C THR A 156 -13.64 7.12 4.09
N LYS A 157 -13.57 5.94 4.72
CA LYS A 157 -14.23 4.71 4.24
C LYS A 157 -15.73 4.88 4.00
N HIS A 158 -16.43 5.56 4.89
CA HIS A 158 -17.86 5.87 4.74
C HIS A 158 -18.10 6.87 3.60
N GLY A 159 -17.16 7.79 3.38
CA GLY A 159 -17.17 8.70 2.22
C GLY A 159 -17.09 7.93 0.91
N CYS A 160 -16.23 6.91 0.81
CA CYS A 160 -16.14 6.04 -0.37
C CYS A 160 -17.48 5.35 -0.66
N ASP A 161 -18.08 4.69 0.34
CA ASP A 161 -19.35 4.00 0.16
C ASP A 161 -20.49 4.98 -0.21
N LYS A 162 -20.49 6.20 0.34
CA LYS A 162 -21.47 7.23 0.00
C LYS A 162 -21.31 7.69 -1.45
N ILE A 163 -20.09 7.88 -1.92
CA ILE A 163 -19.80 8.28 -3.31
C ILE A 163 -20.25 7.16 -4.27
N VAL A 164 -19.93 5.90 -3.99
CA VAL A 164 -20.36 4.77 -4.83
C VAL A 164 -21.89 4.73 -4.93
N LYS A 165 -22.62 4.85 -3.82
CA LYS A 165 -24.09 4.90 -3.83
C LYS A 165 -24.66 6.07 -4.64
N MET A 166 -23.97 7.22 -4.60
CA MET A 166 -24.37 8.40 -5.37
C MET A 166 -24.13 8.21 -6.87
N LEU A 167 -23.00 7.65 -7.26
CA LEU A 167 -22.68 7.33 -8.65
C LEU A 167 -23.65 6.25 -9.21
N ASP A 168 -23.96 5.24 -8.43
CA ASP A 168 -24.93 4.19 -8.79
C ASP A 168 -26.31 4.76 -9.11
N ARG A 169 -26.80 5.70 -8.28
CA ARG A 169 -28.07 6.43 -8.54
C ARG A 169 -28.05 7.25 -9.83
N ALA A 170 -26.86 7.65 -10.29
CA ALA A 170 -26.65 8.33 -11.57
C ALA A 170 -26.35 7.35 -12.73
N ASN A 171 -26.56 6.04 -12.54
CA ASN A 171 -26.25 4.97 -13.48
C ASN A 171 -24.76 4.91 -13.88
N ILE A 172 -23.86 5.30 -12.97
CA ILE A 172 -22.41 5.25 -13.16
C ILE A 172 -21.85 4.10 -12.32
N LYS A 173 -21.42 3.02 -12.99
CA LYS A 173 -20.85 1.85 -12.34
C LYS A 173 -19.52 2.21 -11.68
N SER A 174 -19.44 2.01 -10.36
CA SER A 174 -18.24 2.26 -9.56
C SER A 174 -18.17 1.29 -8.37
N GLU A 175 -16.97 1.03 -7.87
CA GLU A 175 -16.78 0.24 -6.64
C GLU A 175 -15.80 0.95 -5.70
N ALA A 176 -15.90 0.63 -4.39
CA ALA A 176 -15.04 1.19 -3.37
C ALA A 176 -13.97 0.22 -2.90
N ILE A 177 -12.74 0.76 -2.66
CA ILE A 177 -11.65 0.05 -1.99
C ILE A 177 -11.23 0.83 -0.73
N HIS A 178 -11.33 0.20 0.43
CA HIS A 178 -10.94 0.76 1.73
C HIS A 178 -10.82 -0.33 2.81
N GLY A 179 -10.30 0.02 3.98
CA GLY A 179 -9.95 -0.94 5.05
C GLY A 179 -11.11 -1.79 5.60
N ASN A 180 -12.39 -1.39 5.42
CA ASN A 180 -13.54 -2.21 5.84
C ASN A 180 -13.98 -3.27 4.80
N LYS A 181 -13.39 -3.27 3.60
CA LYS A 181 -13.63 -4.33 2.61
C LYS A 181 -12.72 -5.52 2.92
N SER A 182 -13.24 -6.74 2.75
CA SER A 182 -12.40 -7.95 2.87
C SER A 182 -11.27 -7.93 1.83
N GLN A 183 -10.16 -8.60 2.13
CA GLN A 183 -9.01 -8.66 1.22
C GLN A 183 -9.37 -9.28 -0.14
N VAL A 184 -10.24 -10.28 -0.13
CA VAL A 184 -10.76 -10.92 -1.36
C VAL A 184 -11.54 -9.90 -2.20
N ALA A 185 -12.45 -9.12 -1.58
CA ALA A 185 -13.21 -8.09 -2.27
C ALA A 185 -12.29 -7.00 -2.83
N ARG A 186 -11.29 -6.55 -2.05
CA ARG A 186 -10.30 -5.55 -2.50
C ARG A 186 -9.51 -6.04 -3.71
N GLN A 187 -9.08 -7.31 -3.70
CA GLN A 187 -8.31 -7.91 -4.79
C GLN A 187 -9.15 -8.06 -6.06
N ARG A 188 -10.42 -8.48 -5.93
CA ARG A 188 -11.36 -8.54 -7.05
C ARG A 188 -11.55 -7.17 -7.70
N VAL A 189 -11.90 -6.16 -6.89
CA VAL A 189 -12.16 -4.79 -7.37
C VAL A 189 -10.93 -4.21 -8.07
N LEU A 190 -9.74 -4.42 -7.50
CA LEU A 190 -8.48 -3.97 -8.09
C LEU A 190 -8.20 -4.65 -9.44
N ASN A 191 -8.43 -5.94 -9.53
CA ASN A 191 -8.27 -6.69 -10.79
C ASN A 191 -9.27 -6.21 -11.84
N ASP A 192 -10.53 -5.98 -11.47
CA ASP A 192 -11.56 -5.47 -12.37
C ASP A 192 -11.19 -4.07 -12.90
N PHE A 193 -10.62 -3.21 -12.04
CA PHE A 193 -10.15 -1.90 -12.43
C PHE A 193 -8.92 -1.98 -13.38
N LYS A 194 -7.93 -2.79 -13.06
CA LYS A 194 -6.73 -2.99 -13.90
C LYS A 194 -7.05 -3.60 -15.26
N ASN A 195 -8.04 -4.46 -15.33
CA ASN A 195 -8.47 -5.11 -16.57
C ASN A 195 -9.50 -4.28 -17.38
N GLY A 196 -9.88 -3.09 -16.92
CA GLY A 196 -10.84 -2.22 -17.58
C GLY A 196 -12.32 -2.64 -17.43
N ASN A 197 -12.62 -3.69 -16.67
CA ASN A 197 -13.99 -4.14 -16.36
C ASN A 197 -14.72 -3.17 -15.43
N LEU A 198 -13.96 -2.41 -14.64
CA LEU A 198 -14.41 -1.32 -13.78
C LEU A 198 -13.69 -0.05 -14.18
N LYS A 199 -14.42 0.97 -14.61
CA LYS A 199 -13.83 2.25 -15.05
C LYS A 199 -13.61 3.23 -13.92
N ILE A 200 -14.42 3.17 -12.85
CA ILE A 200 -14.36 4.13 -11.74
C ILE A 200 -14.15 3.41 -10.43
N LEU A 201 -13.03 3.69 -9.82
CA LEU A 201 -12.64 3.19 -8.50
C LEU A 201 -12.67 4.32 -7.48
N VAL A 202 -13.37 4.12 -6.36
CA VAL A 202 -13.41 5.07 -5.24
C VAL A 202 -12.57 4.52 -4.10
N ALA A 203 -11.58 5.28 -3.64
CA ALA A 203 -10.62 4.80 -2.65
C ALA A 203 -10.32 5.83 -1.55
N THR A 204 -9.88 5.36 -0.39
CA THR A 204 -9.17 6.22 0.55
C THR A 204 -7.70 6.34 0.13
N ASP A 205 -7.00 7.41 0.50
CA ASP A 205 -5.60 7.65 0.16
C ASP A 205 -4.72 6.44 0.47
N ILE A 206 -4.88 5.87 1.67
CA ILE A 206 -4.12 4.68 2.10
C ILE A 206 -4.41 3.46 1.19
N ALA A 207 -5.68 3.25 0.81
CA ALA A 207 -6.07 2.07 0.05
C ALA A 207 -5.75 2.17 -1.45
N ALA A 208 -5.51 3.38 -1.96
CA ALA A 208 -5.23 3.64 -3.37
C ALA A 208 -3.74 3.56 -3.70
N ARG A 209 -2.87 3.53 -2.70
CA ARG A 209 -1.43 3.48 -2.91
C ARG A 209 -1.03 2.13 -3.53
N GLY A 210 -0.28 2.17 -4.63
CA GLY A 210 0.11 0.97 -5.40
C GLY A 210 -0.90 0.50 -6.45
N ILE A 211 -1.95 1.30 -6.72
CA ILE A 211 -2.95 1.04 -7.78
C ILE A 211 -2.42 1.53 -9.14
#